data_6dfb439e09f8fc720ad896cd3b4ace34
#
_entry.id   6dfb439e09f8fc720ad896cd3b4ace34
#
_cell.length_a   1.000
_cell.length_b   1.000
_cell.length_c   1.000
_cell.angle_alpha   90.00
_cell.angle_beta   90.00
_cell.angle_gamma   90.00
#
_symmetry.space_group_name_H-M   'P 1'
#
loop_
_entity.id
_entity.type
_entity.pdbx_description
1 polymer ?
#
loop_
_entity_poly.entity_id
_entity_poly.type
_entity_poly.pdbx_seq_one_letter_code
_entity_poly.pdbx_strand_id
1 'polypeptide(L)'
;MQEIIIIAGPNGAGKTSFANEFLREHRQGLVFINADEIAREIASQPSPAADLRAAREMLLRLDELAAANQGFAFETTLASLSYAQRIPKWQAAGYAVALMYLRLPNVEAAIARVARRVAEGGHDIPEGVIRQRFAKSADYLERLYKPIVDEWYIWESLEDSFQPSQKWDD
;
A
#
# COMPACT_ATOMS: atom_id res chain seq x y z
N MET A 1 -15.81 2.22 -16.37
CA MET A 1 -15.74 1.64 -15.01
C MET A 1 -14.61 2.36 -14.30
N GLN A 2 -14.81 2.83 -13.08
CA GLN A 2 -13.74 3.44 -12.30
C GLN A 2 -12.86 2.36 -11.67
N GLU A 3 -11.60 2.69 -11.45
CA GLU A 3 -10.59 1.74 -10.98
C GLU A 3 -9.99 2.21 -9.64
N ILE A 4 -9.76 1.26 -8.75
CA ILE A 4 -8.99 1.45 -7.53
C ILE A 4 -7.80 0.49 -7.58
N ILE A 5 -6.58 1.04 -7.41
CA ILE A 5 -5.37 0.24 -7.35
C ILE A 5 -4.77 0.31 -5.94
N ILE A 6 -4.70 -0.84 -5.30
CA ILE A 6 -4.06 -0.99 -3.99
C ILE A 6 -2.62 -1.45 -4.22
N ILE A 7 -1.64 -0.62 -3.85
CA ILE A 7 -0.23 -0.97 -3.92
C ILE A 7 0.22 -1.36 -2.52
N ALA A 8 0.46 -2.64 -2.32
CA ALA A 8 0.66 -3.23 -1.01
C ALA A 8 2.01 -3.94 -0.90
N GLY A 9 2.44 -4.15 0.33
CA GLY A 9 3.67 -4.84 0.65
C GLY A 9 4.27 -4.39 1.97
N PRO A 10 5.25 -5.14 2.51
CA PRO A 10 5.87 -4.81 3.77
C PRO A 10 6.63 -3.48 3.73
N ASN A 11 6.96 -2.94 4.90
CA ASN A 11 7.88 -1.81 4.99
C ASN A 11 9.19 -2.15 4.27
N GLY A 12 9.72 -1.22 3.50
CA GLY A 12 10.94 -1.43 2.72
C GLY A 12 10.75 -2.11 1.36
N ALA A 13 9.55 -2.50 0.97
CA ALA A 13 9.28 -3.14 -0.32
C ALA A 13 9.38 -2.20 -1.53
N GLY A 14 9.50 -0.88 -1.34
CA GLY A 14 9.60 0.07 -2.44
C GLY A 14 8.25 0.47 -3.05
N LYS A 15 7.17 0.44 -2.27
CA LYS A 15 5.82 0.75 -2.73
C LYS A 15 5.70 2.10 -3.44
N THR A 16 6.26 3.16 -2.87
CA THR A 16 6.20 4.51 -3.46
C THR A 16 6.93 4.56 -4.80
N SER A 17 8.10 3.96 -4.92
CA SER A 17 8.85 3.89 -6.17
C SER A 17 8.08 3.11 -7.24
N PHE A 18 7.55 1.95 -6.88
CA PHE A 18 6.71 1.15 -7.76
C PHE A 18 5.46 1.92 -8.21
N ALA A 19 4.76 2.57 -7.27
CA ALA A 19 3.57 3.37 -7.57
C ALA A 19 3.86 4.47 -8.59
N ASN A 20 4.92 5.24 -8.37
CA ASN A 20 5.29 6.34 -9.26
C ASN A 20 5.62 5.86 -10.68
N GLU A 21 6.34 4.75 -10.80
CA GLU A 21 6.67 4.15 -12.09
C GLU A 21 5.43 3.56 -12.77
N PHE A 22 4.72 2.67 -12.08
CA PHE A 22 3.55 1.97 -12.60
C PHE A 22 2.42 2.92 -13.02
N LEU A 23 2.09 3.89 -12.18
CA LEU A 23 1.00 4.83 -12.46
C LEU A 23 1.35 5.76 -13.63
N ARG A 24 2.60 6.22 -13.71
CA ARG A 24 3.05 7.04 -14.83
C ARG A 24 2.98 6.29 -16.16
N GLU A 25 3.30 5.01 -16.18
CA GLU A 25 3.38 4.21 -17.41
C GLU A 25 2.03 3.63 -17.82
N HIS A 26 1.21 3.22 -16.86
CA HIS A 26 0.02 2.42 -17.14
C HIS A 26 -1.31 3.05 -16.72
N ARG A 27 -1.31 4.01 -15.81
CA ARG A 27 -2.54 4.56 -15.22
C ARG A 27 -2.46 6.07 -14.97
N GLN A 28 -2.12 6.81 -16.01
CA GLN A 28 -2.10 8.27 -15.94
C GLN A 28 -3.48 8.82 -15.59
N GLY A 29 -3.53 9.73 -14.63
CA GLY A 29 -4.74 10.40 -14.19
C GLY A 29 -5.40 9.83 -12.94
N LEU A 30 -4.93 8.71 -12.39
CA LEU A 30 -5.36 8.26 -11.07
C LEU A 30 -4.76 9.18 -9.99
N VAL A 31 -5.58 9.56 -9.01
CA VAL A 31 -5.11 10.25 -7.81
C VAL A 31 -4.36 9.25 -6.93
N PHE A 32 -3.11 9.54 -6.59
CA PHE A 32 -2.32 8.69 -5.70
C PHE A 32 -2.31 9.22 -4.28
N ILE A 33 -2.67 8.38 -3.31
CA ILE A 33 -2.73 8.72 -1.88
C ILE A 33 -1.69 7.89 -1.11
N ASN A 34 -0.91 8.60 -0.30
CA ASN A 34 0.17 8.04 0.51
C ASN A 34 0.09 8.61 1.93
N ALA A 35 0.01 7.73 2.93
CA ALA A 35 -0.10 8.14 4.34
C ALA A 35 1.14 8.90 4.84
N ASP A 36 2.34 8.61 4.33
CA ASP A 36 3.56 9.31 4.71
C ASP A 36 3.54 10.77 4.24
N GLU A 37 2.98 11.05 3.05
CA GLU A 37 2.78 12.43 2.57
C GLU A 37 1.77 13.17 3.43
N ILE A 38 0.65 12.53 3.77
CA ILE A 38 -0.36 13.10 4.66
C ILE A 38 0.25 13.39 6.03
N ALA A 39 1.08 12.49 6.58
CA ALA A 39 1.75 12.72 7.86
C ALA A 39 2.65 13.97 7.83
N ARG A 40 3.37 14.21 6.73
CA ARG A 40 4.19 15.41 6.54
C ARG A 40 3.35 16.68 6.43
N GLU A 41 2.17 16.61 5.82
CA GLU A 41 1.23 17.74 5.75
C GLU A 41 0.66 18.10 7.13
N ILE A 42 0.38 17.09 7.98
CA ILE A 42 -0.26 17.26 9.28
C ILE A 42 0.71 17.76 10.35
N ALA A 43 1.95 17.27 10.34
CA ALA A 43 2.92 17.53 11.39
C ALA A 43 4.32 17.77 10.82
N SER A 44 5.01 18.75 11.39
CA SER A 44 6.39 19.07 11.04
C SER A 44 7.40 18.01 11.52
N GLN A 45 7.01 17.20 12.51
CA GLN A 45 7.86 16.14 13.05
C GLN A 45 7.11 14.80 13.11
N PRO A 46 7.77 13.68 12.73
CA PRO A 46 7.21 12.35 12.86
C PRO A 46 6.87 12.01 14.31
N SER A 47 5.71 11.41 14.52
CA SER A 47 5.29 10.88 15.82
C SER A 47 4.22 9.81 15.63
N PRO A 48 4.04 8.88 16.60
CA PRO A 48 2.95 7.91 16.54
C PRO A 48 1.55 8.55 16.46
N ALA A 49 1.37 9.72 17.09
CA ALA A 49 0.12 10.48 17.01
C ALA A 49 -0.11 11.07 15.62
N ALA A 50 0.94 11.56 14.96
CA ALA A 50 0.87 12.06 13.59
C ALA A 50 0.56 10.91 12.61
N ASP A 51 1.18 9.76 12.78
CA ASP A 51 0.93 8.57 11.95
C ASP A 51 -0.52 8.09 12.07
N LEU A 52 -1.07 8.06 13.29
CA LEU A 52 -2.47 7.69 13.50
C LEU A 52 -3.44 8.69 12.87
N ARG A 53 -3.15 9.99 12.98
CA ARG A 53 -3.95 11.04 12.33
C ARG A 53 -3.88 10.93 10.81
N ALA A 54 -2.70 10.68 10.26
CA ALA A 54 -2.50 10.47 8.82
C ALA A 54 -3.27 9.26 8.32
N ALA A 55 -3.27 8.16 9.06
CA ALA A 55 -4.02 6.97 8.69
C ALA A 55 -5.54 7.23 8.66
N ARG A 56 -6.07 8.00 9.61
CA ARG A 56 -7.49 8.41 9.63
C ARG A 56 -7.81 9.35 8.48
N GLU A 57 -6.98 10.35 8.26
CA GLU A 57 -7.14 11.31 7.16
C GLU A 57 -7.10 10.61 5.80
N MET A 58 -6.20 9.64 5.64
CA MET A 58 -6.13 8.82 4.44
C MET A 58 -7.46 8.12 4.15
N LEU A 59 -8.05 7.47 5.14
CA LEU A 59 -9.34 6.80 4.98
C LEU A 59 -10.46 7.77 4.56
N LEU A 60 -10.48 8.98 5.13
CA LEU A 60 -11.43 10.02 4.74
C LEU A 60 -11.24 10.45 3.28
N ARG A 61 -10.01 10.70 2.85
CA ARG A 61 -9.69 11.07 1.45
C ARG A 61 -10.09 9.96 0.47
N LEU A 62 -9.87 8.69 0.81
CA LEU A 62 -10.32 7.57 -0.02
C LEU A 62 -11.84 7.51 -0.11
N ASP A 63 -12.55 7.71 1.01
CA ASP A 63 -14.01 7.73 1.04
C ASP A 63 -14.58 8.91 0.22
N GLU A 64 -13.94 10.10 0.27
CA GLU A 64 -14.31 11.27 -0.55
C GLU A 64 -14.10 11.03 -2.05
N LEU A 65 -12.96 10.46 -2.45
CA LEU A 65 -12.69 10.10 -3.85
C LEU A 65 -13.71 9.10 -4.38
N ALA A 66 -14.03 8.08 -3.58
CA ALA A 66 -15.04 7.09 -3.93
C ALA A 66 -16.43 7.73 -4.08
N ALA A 67 -16.83 8.63 -3.17
CA ALA A 67 -18.09 9.37 -3.26
C ALA A 67 -18.16 10.30 -4.47
N ALA A 68 -17.02 10.84 -4.92
CA ALA A 68 -16.91 11.66 -6.11
C ALA A 68 -16.80 10.84 -7.41
N ASN A 69 -16.90 9.53 -7.34
CA ASN A 69 -16.74 8.60 -8.47
C ASN A 69 -15.42 8.81 -9.23
N GLN A 70 -14.33 9.08 -8.50
CA GLN A 70 -12.99 9.25 -9.06
C GLN A 70 -12.18 7.96 -8.91
N GLY A 71 -11.38 7.60 -9.92
CA GLY A 71 -10.40 6.53 -9.82
C GLY A 71 -9.20 6.98 -8.99
N PHE A 72 -8.68 6.08 -8.16
CA PHE A 72 -7.53 6.38 -7.31
C PHE A 72 -6.64 5.16 -7.06
N ALA A 73 -5.42 5.45 -6.63
CA ALA A 73 -4.49 4.45 -6.13
C ALA A 73 -3.98 4.86 -4.75
N PHE A 74 -3.65 3.88 -3.94
CA PHE A 74 -3.05 4.14 -2.63
C PHE A 74 -2.09 3.03 -2.23
N GLU A 75 -1.14 3.38 -1.35
CA GLU A 75 -0.21 2.39 -0.80
C GLU A 75 -0.54 2.02 0.65
N THR A 76 -0.25 0.77 0.99
CA THR A 76 -0.48 0.23 2.34
C THR A 76 0.46 -0.94 2.64
N THR A 77 0.77 -1.16 3.92
CA THR A 77 1.42 -2.40 4.35
C THR A 77 0.48 -3.60 4.32
N LEU A 78 -0.81 -3.40 4.10
CA LEU A 78 -1.87 -4.40 4.16
C LEU A 78 -2.09 -5.02 5.56
N ALA A 79 -1.42 -4.52 6.58
CA ALA A 79 -1.54 -5.01 7.95
C ALA A 79 -2.76 -4.45 8.71
N SER A 80 -3.80 -4.03 7.99
CA SER A 80 -5.03 -3.43 8.50
C SER A 80 -6.26 -4.10 7.91
N LEU A 81 -7.34 -4.16 8.68
CA LEU A 81 -8.66 -4.61 8.23
C LEU A 81 -9.49 -3.49 7.56
N SER A 82 -9.06 -2.25 7.68
CA SER A 82 -9.84 -1.08 7.27
C SER A 82 -10.18 -1.07 5.78
N TYR A 83 -9.26 -1.53 4.94
CA TYR A 83 -9.49 -1.60 3.48
C TYR A 83 -10.35 -2.80 3.10
N ALA A 84 -10.18 -3.94 3.77
CA ALA A 84 -11.00 -5.12 3.53
C ALA A 84 -12.50 -4.84 3.75
N GLN A 85 -12.83 -3.96 4.69
CA GLN A 85 -14.22 -3.54 4.93
C GLN A 85 -14.75 -2.56 3.87
N ARG A 86 -13.86 -1.87 3.16
CA ARG A 86 -14.21 -0.89 2.12
C ARG A 86 -14.35 -1.49 0.72
N ILE A 87 -13.54 -2.49 0.41
CA ILE A 87 -13.51 -3.10 -0.93
C ILE A 87 -14.90 -3.52 -1.42
N PRO A 88 -15.72 -4.26 -0.66
CA PRO A 88 -17.05 -4.62 -1.11
C PRO A 88 -17.97 -3.42 -1.37
N LYS A 89 -17.79 -2.33 -0.61
CA LYS A 89 -18.55 -1.10 -0.81
C LYS A 89 -18.14 -0.38 -2.09
N TRP A 90 -16.86 -0.35 -2.40
CA TRP A 90 -16.34 0.22 -3.65
C TRP A 90 -16.81 -0.58 -4.85
N GLN A 91 -16.77 -1.90 -4.77
CA GLN A 91 -17.29 -2.78 -5.83
C GLN A 91 -18.80 -2.58 -6.05
N ALA A 92 -19.57 -2.47 -4.97
CA ALA A 92 -21.02 -2.17 -5.05
C ALA A 92 -21.30 -0.79 -5.66
N ALA A 93 -20.36 0.16 -5.52
CA ALA A 93 -20.41 1.48 -6.17
C ALA A 93 -19.90 1.48 -7.63
N GLY A 94 -19.55 0.33 -8.18
CA GLY A 94 -19.13 0.18 -9.58
C GLY A 94 -17.62 0.28 -9.84
N TYR A 95 -16.77 0.21 -8.81
CA TYR A 95 -15.33 0.17 -8.98
C TYR A 95 -14.82 -1.25 -9.26
N ALA A 96 -13.82 -1.34 -10.14
CA ALA A 96 -12.94 -2.49 -10.21
C ALA A 96 -11.76 -2.27 -9.24
N VAL A 97 -11.46 -3.26 -8.39
CA VAL A 97 -10.39 -3.16 -7.39
C VAL A 97 -9.28 -4.15 -7.72
N ALA A 98 -8.09 -3.62 -8.02
CA ALA A 98 -6.88 -4.39 -8.29
C ALA A 98 -5.87 -4.24 -7.15
N LEU A 99 -5.23 -5.33 -6.77
CA LEU A 99 -4.20 -5.37 -5.73
C LEU A 99 -2.84 -5.72 -6.34
N MET A 100 -1.87 -4.81 -6.21
CA MET A 100 -0.47 -5.03 -6.57
C MET A 100 0.33 -5.26 -5.28
N TYR A 101 0.78 -6.48 -5.03
CA TYR A 101 1.53 -6.80 -3.82
C TYR A 101 3.02 -6.98 -4.11
N LEU A 102 3.84 -6.17 -3.45
CA LEU A 102 5.29 -6.24 -3.55
C LEU A 102 5.84 -7.16 -2.45
N ARG A 103 6.37 -8.29 -2.85
CA ARG A 103 6.89 -9.30 -1.93
C ARG A 103 8.39 -9.12 -1.69
N LEU A 104 8.81 -9.24 -0.44
CA LEU A 104 10.20 -9.40 -0.03
C LEU A 104 10.45 -10.85 0.37
N PRO A 105 11.69 -11.35 0.24
CA PRO A 105 12.00 -12.76 0.52
C PRO A 105 11.78 -13.14 1.99
N ASN A 106 12.03 -12.21 2.91
CA ASN A 106 11.89 -12.41 4.35
C ASN A 106 11.82 -11.08 5.10
N VAL A 107 11.55 -11.13 6.40
CA VAL A 107 11.44 -9.94 7.24
C VAL A 107 12.79 -9.25 7.46
N GLU A 108 13.89 -9.97 7.44
CA GLU A 108 15.24 -9.43 7.56
C GLU A 108 15.55 -8.48 6.38
N ALA A 109 15.11 -8.82 5.18
CA ALA A 109 15.21 -7.93 4.02
C ALA A 109 14.42 -6.63 4.23
N ALA A 110 13.23 -6.70 4.81
CA ALA A 110 12.42 -5.52 5.14
C ALA A 110 13.16 -4.62 6.16
N ILE A 111 13.68 -5.21 7.23
CA ILE A 111 14.43 -4.50 8.28
C ILE A 111 15.67 -3.83 7.69
N ALA A 112 16.46 -4.55 6.89
CA ALA A 112 17.67 -4.01 6.27
C ALA A 112 17.38 -2.83 5.33
N ARG A 113 16.32 -2.90 4.54
CA ARG A 113 15.91 -1.82 3.64
C ARG A 113 15.40 -0.59 4.38
N VAL A 114 14.63 -0.76 5.46
CA VAL A 114 14.21 0.35 6.33
C VAL A 114 15.43 1.00 6.97
N ALA A 115 16.37 0.23 7.52
CA ALA A 115 17.60 0.75 8.12
C ALA A 115 18.44 1.56 7.11
N ARG A 116 18.59 1.08 5.87
CA ARG A 116 19.30 1.81 4.80
C ARG A 116 18.60 3.13 4.49
N ARG A 117 17.28 3.14 4.38
CA ARG A 117 16.50 4.35 4.13
C ARG A 117 16.64 5.37 5.27
N VAL A 118 16.67 4.91 6.51
CA VAL A 118 16.90 5.79 7.68
C VAL A 118 18.29 6.41 7.63
N ALA A 119 19.33 5.65 7.28
CA ALA A 119 20.68 6.17 7.09
C ALA A 119 20.77 7.24 5.99
N GLU A 120 19.87 7.20 5.00
CA GLU A 120 19.72 8.19 3.93
C GLU A 120 18.77 9.37 4.30
N GLY A 121 18.33 9.47 5.55
CA GLY A 121 17.46 10.53 6.05
C GLY A 121 15.96 10.21 6.04
N GLY A 122 15.58 8.97 5.80
CA GLY A 122 14.19 8.54 5.81
C GLY A 122 13.62 8.31 7.21
N HIS A 123 12.30 8.06 7.26
CA HIS A 123 11.57 7.82 8.49
C HIS A 123 11.93 6.45 9.11
N ASP A 124 12.21 6.46 10.42
CA ASP A 124 12.47 5.24 11.19
C ASP A 124 11.18 4.54 11.60
N ILE A 125 11.23 3.20 11.54
CA ILE A 125 10.15 2.33 12.00
C ILE A 125 10.77 1.31 12.96
N PRO A 126 10.27 1.17 14.20
CA PRO A 126 10.78 0.18 15.13
C PRO A 126 10.77 -1.24 14.57
N GLU A 127 11.81 -2.00 14.78
CA GLU A 127 11.96 -3.35 14.23
C GLU A 127 10.79 -4.26 14.60
N GLY A 128 10.30 -4.20 15.85
CA GLY A 128 9.14 -4.98 16.29
C GLY A 128 7.87 -4.67 15.50
N VAL A 129 7.69 -3.42 15.10
CA VAL A 129 6.58 -2.99 14.24
C VAL A 129 6.73 -3.56 12.83
N ILE A 130 7.94 -3.53 12.27
CA ILE A 130 8.22 -4.11 10.95
C ILE A 130 7.90 -5.61 10.95
N ARG A 131 8.38 -6.35 11.96
CA ARG A 131 8.12 -7.79 12.11
C ARG A 131 6.62 -8.11 12.23
N GLN A 132 5.92 -7.37 13.05
CA GLN A 132 4.47 -7.55 13.23
C GLN A 132 3.70 -7.29 11.93
N ARG A 133 4.00 -6.19 11.27
CA ARG A 133 3.35 -5.82 10.01
C ARG A 133 3.67 -6.80 8.89
N PHE A 134 4.91 -7.29 8.82
CA PHE A 134 5.33 -8.28 7.83
C PHE A 134 4.50 -9.57 7.93
N ALA A 135 4.37 -10.11 9.12
CA ALA A 135 3.58 -11.33 9.38
C ALA A 135 2.09 -11.11 9.07
N LYS A 136 1.51 -10.00 9.53
CA LYS A 136 0.11 -9.66 9.25
C LYS A 136 -0.14 -9.42 7.77
N SER A 137 0.75 -8.71 7.08
CA SER A 137 0.63 -8.44 5.66
C SER A 137 0.55 -9.71 4.84
N ALA A 138 1.43 -10.68 5.10
CA ALA A 138 1.43 -11.96 4.42
C ALA A 138 0.16 -12.78 4.70
N ASP A 139 -0.28 -12.85 5.96
CA ASP A 139 -1.50 -13.57 6.35
C ASP A 139 -2.75 -12.92 5.72
N TYR A 140 -2.88 -11.61 5.84
CA TYR A 140 -4.04 -10.88 5.32
C TYR A 140 -4.11 -10.88 3.78
N LEU A 141 -2.97 -10.86 3.09
CA LEU A 141 -2.93 -11.02 1.64
C LEU A 141 -3.68 -12.27 1.21
N GLU A 142 -3.31 -13.42 1.79
CA GLU A 142 -3.87 -14.72 1.38
C GLU A 142 -5.31 -14.93 1.88
N ARG A 143 -5.58 -14.58 3.12
CA ARG A 143 -6.85 -14.93 3.78
C ARG A 143 -7.94 -13.90 3.62
N LEU A 144 -7.60 -12.62 3.47
CA LEU A 144 -8.58 -11.53 3.46
C LEU A 144 -8.67 -10.81 2.13
N TYR A 145 -7.54 -10.42 1.52
CA TYR A 145 -7.55 -9.49 0.39
C TYR A 145 -7.66 -10.18 -0.96
N LYS A 146 -6.87 -11.23 -1.24
CA LYS A 146 -7.01 -12.00 -2.48
C LYS A 146 -8.44 -12.47 -2.76
N PRO A 147 -9.19 -12.99 -1.77
CA PRO A 147 -10.54 -13.47 -2.01
C PRO A 147 -11.59 -12.40 -2.34
N ILE A 148 -11.33 -11.12 -2.05
CA ILE A 148 -12.32 -10.06 -2.16
C ILE A 148 -12.03 -9.01 -3.24
N VAL A 149 -10.78 -8.91 -3.74
CA VAL A 149 -10.45 -8.03 -4.86
C VAL A 149 -10.83 -8.67 -6.19
N ASP A 150 -11.02 -7.86 -7.24
CA ASP A 150 -11.35 -8.37 -8.57
C ASP A 150 -10.13 -9.00 -9.24
N GLU A 151 -8.95 -8.41 -9.02
CA GLU A 151 -7.68 -8.87 -9.59
C GLU A 151 -6.56 -8.68 -8.57
N TRP A 152 -5.56 -9.57 -8.56
CA TRP A 152 -4.36 -9.39 -7.77
C TRP A 152 -3.12 -9.84 -8.54
N TYR A 153 -2.01 -9.16 -8.25
CA TYR A 153 -0.71 -9.40 -8.86
C TYR A 153 0.38 -9.38 -7.80
N ILE A 154 1.24 -10.39 -7.81
CA ILE A 154 2.42 -10.45 -6.94
C ILE A 154 3.66 -10.05 -7.74
N TRP A 155 4.41 -9.14 -7.19
CA TRP A 155 5.68 -8.67 -7.73
C TRP A 155 6.80 -8.95 -6.74
N GLU A 156 7.91 -9.54 -7.21
CA GLU A 156 9.11 -9.64 -6.39
C GLU A 156 9.83 -8.30 -6.38
N SER A 157 10.04 -7.75 -5.20
CA SER A 157 10.81 -6.53 -5.00
C SER A 157 12.28 -6.89 -4.90
N LEU A 158 13.03 -6.63 -5.95
CA LEU A 158 14.48 -6.78 -6.03
C LEU A 158 15.17 -5.48 -5.58
N GLU A 159 16.50 -5.44 -5.55
CA GLU A 159 17.21 -4.23 -5.07
C GLU A 159 16.89 -2.99 -5.90
N ASP A 160 16.91 -3.11 -7.23
CA ASP A 160 16.73 -1.97 -8.14
C ASP A 160 15.62 -2.19 -9.17
N SER A 161 14.77 -3.21 -8.99
CA SER A 161 13.72 -3.53 -9.94
C SER A 161 12.58 -4.33 -9.32
N PHE A 162 11.51 -4.47 -10.08
CA PHE A 162 10.34 -5.27 -9.71
C PHE A 162 10.05 -6.28 -10.80
N GLN A 163 9.83 -7.53 -10.44
CA GLN A 163 9.50 -8.60 -11.38
C GLN A 163 8.11 -9.17 -11.10
N PRO A 164 7.23 -9.27 -12.10
CA PRO A 164 5.96 -9.96 -11.94
C PRO A 164 6.22 -11.45 -11.64
N SER A 165 5.48 -12.01 -10.70
CA SER A 165 5.68 -13.37 -10.20
C SER A 165 4.41 -14.21 -10.30
N GLN A 166 3.26 -13.68 -9.88
CA GLN A 166 1.98 -14.40 -9.86
C GLN A 166 0.84 -13.44 -10.18
N LYS A 167 -0.26 -13.97 -10.68
CA LYS A 167 -1.50 -13.21 -10.92
C LYS A 167 -2.74 -14.06 -10.57
N TRP A 168 -3.88 -13.42 -10.50
CA TRP A 168 -5.15 -13.98 -10.02
C TRP A 168 -5.70 -15.14 -10.86
N ASP A 169 -5.30 -15.27 -12.10
CA ASP A 169 -5.75 -16.29 -13.06
C ASP A 169 -4.70 -17.39 -13.33
N ASP A 170 -3.61 -17.45 -12.53
CA ASP A 170 -2.59 -18.48 -12.61
C ASP A 170 -3.06 -19.84 -12.04
#